data_64a92acd62528f0334fa9220193af074
#
_entry.id   64a92acd62528f0334fa9220193af074
#
_cell.length_a   1.000
_cell.length_b   1.000
_cell.length_c   1.000
_cell.angle_alpha   90.00
_cell.angle_beta   90.00
_cell.angle_gamma   90.00
#
_symmetry.space_group_name_H-M   'P 1'
#
loop_
_entity.id
_entity.type
_entity.pdbx_description
1 polymer ?
#
loop_
_entity_poly.entity_id
_entity_poly.type
_entity_poly.pdbx_seq_one_letter_code
_entity_poly.pdbx_strand_id
1 'polypeptide(L)'
;DSHNFILSQMKGAELVAMDTIRYWIETKPEALFQAIQKVDILFANEEEARLLSSEFNLVRAGRQLQSSGPKIIIVKKGEHGAMVFGRNFVFSVVANPCENVVDPTGAGDAFAGAFLGYLASLGKFNRREIKKAAVYGNLVASLAIEDFGLAGLLRASELDLIQRYKDFKKIVSF
;
A
#
# COMPACT_ATOMS: atom_id res chain seq x y z
N ASP A 1 21.24 1.81 12.01
CA ASP A 1 19.82 1.81 11.66
C ASP A 1 19.59 1.02 10.38
N SER A 2 18.85 -0.09 10.50
CA SER A 2 18.73 -1.12 9.45
C SER A 2 18.15 -0.56 8.15
N HIS A 3 17.11 0.31 8.21
CA HIS A 3 16.47 0.88 7.02
C HIS A 3 17.44 1.75 6.22
N ASN A 4 18.11 2.69 6.88
CA ASN A 4 19.07 3.56 6.22
C ASN A 4 20.29 2.79 5.69
N PHE A 5 20.71 1.73 6.36
CA PHE A 5 21.78 0.85 5.92
C PHE A 5 21.36 0.11 4.63
N ILE A 6 20.19 -0.53 4.61
CA ILE A 6 19.66 -1.22 3.42
C ILE A 6 19.52 -0.24 2.26
N LEU A 7 18.89 0.93 2.49
CA LEU A 7 18.70 1.94 1.45
C LEU A 7 20.03 2.43 0.85
N SER A 8 21.09 2.51 1.66
CA SER A 8 22.43 2.91 1.16
C SER A 8 23.07 1.89 0.21
N GLN A 9 22.62 0.64 0.25
CA GLN A 9 23.12 -0.44 -0.61
C GLN A 9 22.29 -0.63 -1.88
N MET A 10 21.09 -0.05 -1.95
CA MET A 10 20.20 -0.15 -3.12
C MET A 10 20.71 0.72 -4.26
N LYS A 11 21.53 0.12 -5.15
CA LYS A 11 22.04 0.79 -6.35
C LYS A 11 21.23 0.33 -7.57
N GLY A 12 20.80 1.29 -8.40
CA GLY A 12 20.12 1.01 -9.66
C GLY A 12 18.66 0.56 -9.55
N ALA A 13 18.04 0.70 -8.39
CA ALA A 13 16.60 0.48 -8.26
C ALA A 13 15.81 1.59 -8.97
N GLU A 14 14.91 1.22 -9.87
CA GLU A 14 14.03 2.17 -10.58
C GLU A 14 12.94 2.75 -9.66
N LEU A 15 12.55 2.00 -8.64
CA LEU A 15 11.54 2.36 -7.66
C LEU A 15 11.90 1.77 -6.30
N VAL A 16 11.87 2.60 -5.28
CA VAL A 16 12.08 2.19 -3.89
C VAL A 16 10.80 2.44 -3.11
N ALA A 17 10.31 1.41 -2.45
CA ALA A 17 9.12 1.49 -1.61
C ALA A 17 9.41 1.03 -0.19
N MET A 18 8.69 1.59 0.75
CA MET A 18 8.79 1.23 2.16
C MET A 18 7.40 1.14 2.77
N ASP A 19 7.16 0.13 3.58
CA ASP A 19 6.05 0.11 4.53
C ASP A 19 6.56 0.52 5.91
N THR A 20 5.66 0.99 6.76
CA THR A 20 6.00 1.40 8.13
C THR A 20 5.17 0.64 9.14
N ILE A 21 5.66 0.61 10.37
CA ILE A 21 4.93 0.08 11.52
C ILE A 21 5.03 1.05 12.69
N ARG A 22 3.99 1.07 13.52
CA ARG A 22 3.90 1.93 14.70
C ARG A 22 5.15 1.88 15.59
N TYR A 23 5.74 0.71 15.77
CA TYR A 23 6.94 0.53 16.58
C TYR A 23 8.09 1.47 16.17
N TRP A 24 8.36 1.60 14.87
CA TRP A 24 9.43 2.48 14.40
C TRP A 24 9.08 3.97 14.52
N ILE A 25 7.80 4.30 14.35
CA ILE A 25 7.31 5.67 14.52
C ILE A 25 7.53 6.16 15.97
N GLU A 26 7.28 5.30 16.95
CA GLU A 26 7.37 5.63 18.36
C GLU A 26 8.81 5.53 18.90
N THR A 27 9.60 4.56 18.43
CA THR A 27 10.91 4.27 19.03
C THR A 27 12.08 4.89 18.28
N LYS A 28 11.98 5.15 16.98
CA LYS A 28 13.06 5.67 16.13
C LYS A 28 12.56 6.65 15.07
N PRO A 29 11.81 7.70 15.45
CA PRO A 29 11.17 8.61 14.49
C PRO A 29 12.16 9.30 13.55
N GLU A 30 13.28 9.81 14.07
CA GLU A 30 14.27 10.52 13.25
C GLU A 30 14.88 9.64 12.16
N ALA A 31 15.26 8.43 12.52
CA ALA A 31 15.82 7.47 11.58
C ALA A 31 14.79 7.00 10.54
N LEU A 32 13.55 6.86 10.96
CA LEU A 32 12.44 6.55 10.07
C LEU A 32 12.20 7.69 9.07
N PHE A 33 12.17 8.95 9.52
CA PHE A 33 12.03 10.10 8.63
C PHE A 33 13.17 10.20 7.62
N GLN A 34 14.41 9.93 8.02
CA GLN A 34 15.55 9.87 7.11
C GLN A 34 15.40 8.78 6.04
N ALA A 35 14.78 7.66 6.37
CA ALA A 35 14.47 6.59 5.42
C ALA A 35 13.32 7.00 4.49
N ILE A 36 12.25 7.59 5.02
CA ILE A 36 11.09 8.07 4.26
C ILE A 36 11.52 9.05 3.15
N GLN A 37 12.45 9.93 3.43
CA GLN A 37 12.97 10.90 2.44
C GLN A 37 13.68 10.26 1.23
N LYS A 38 14.09 9.00 1.34
CA LYS A 38 14.87 8.28 0.32
C LYS A 38 14.04 7.32 -0.52
N VAL A 39 12.75 7.17 -0.24
CA VAL A 39 11.88 6.25 -0.96
C VAL A 39 10.93 6.98 -1.91
N ASP A 40 10.51 6.30 -2.97
CA ASP A 40 9.55 6.83 -3.94
C ASP A 40 8.11 6.61 -3.49
N ILE A 41 7.85 5.49 -2.79
CA ILE A 41 6.53 5.10 -2.31
C ILE A 41 6.60 4.80 -0.82
N LEU A 42 5.69 5.41 -0.07
CA LEU A 42 5.45 5.07 1.33
C LEU A 42 4.07 4.43 1.48
N PHE A 43 4.04 3.25 2.08
CA PHE A 43 2.83 2.63 2.60
C PHE A 43 2.72 2.92 4.09
N ALA A 44 1.52 3.21 4.55
CA ALA A 44 1.18 3.37 5.95
C ALA A 44 -0.26 2.95 6.17
N ASN A 45 -0.63 2.50 7.35
CA ASN A 45 -2.03 2.42 7.71
C ASN A 45 -2.56 3.78 8.16
N GLU A 46 -3.86 3.88 8.42
CA GLU A 46 -4.52 5.13 8.79
C GLU A 46 -3.96 5.74 10.08
N GLU A 47 -3.71 4.92 11.10
CA GLU A 47 -3.16 5.36 12.38
C GLU A 47 -1.70 5.84 12.22
N GLU A 48 -0.89 5.08 11.52
CA GLU A 48 0.50 5.41 11.21
C GLU A 48 0.63 6.72 10.41
N ALA A 49 -0.25 6.89 9.41
CA ALA A 49 -0.26 8.13 8.62
C ALA A 49 -0.57 9.36 9.47
N ARG A 50 -1.51 9.25 10.42
CA ARG A 50 -1.81 10.31 11.38
C ARG A 50 -0.65 10.58 12.35
N LEU A 51 -0.05 9.53 12.89
CA LEU A 51 1.09 9.65 13.81
C LEU A 51 2.29 10.31 13.13
N LEU A 52 2.67 9.83 11.94
CA LEU A 52 3.80 10.35 11.18
C LEU A 52 3.62 11.82 10.77
N SER A 53 2.41 12.22 10.45
CA SER A 53 2.13 13.58 9.99
C SER A 53 1.71 14.53 11.09
N SER A 54 1.36 14.03 12.28
CA SER A 54 0.70 14.79 13.34
C SER A 54 -0.60 15.46 12.87
N GLU A 55 -1.28 14.88 11.86
CA GLU A 55 -2.50 15.39 11.25
C GLU A 55 -3.66 14.41 11.44
N PHE A 56 -4.77 14.90 11.96
CA PHE A 56 -5.96 14.06 12.16
C PHE A 56 -6.70 13.77 10.84
N ASN A 57 -6.75 14.76 9.94
CA ASN A 57 -7.41 14.62 8.64
C ASN A 57 -6.51 13.83 7.68
N LEU A 58 -6.98 12.67 7.20
CA LEU A 58 -6.20 11.79 6.32
C LEU A 58 -5.76 12.43 4.99
N VAL A 59 -6.54 13.35 4.44
CA VAL A 59 -6.15 14.05 3.21
C VAL A 59 -4.96 14.97 3.49
N ARG A 60 -4.99 15.69 4.61
CA ARG A 60 -3.87 16.52 5.06
C ARG A 60 -2.66 15.64 5.40
N ALA A 61 -2.87 14.56 6.17
CA ALA A 61 -1.83 13.61 6.52
C ALA A 61 -1.09 13.08 5.27
N GLY A 62 -1.83 12.57 4.29
CA GLY A 62 -1.25 12.07 3.05
C GLY A 62 -0.48 13.13 2.26
N ARG A 63 -0.98 14.37 2.22
CA ARG A 63 -0.29 15.49 1.56
C ARG A 63 0.97 15.91 2.29
N GLN A 64 0.93 15.96 3.60
CA GLN A 64 2.10 16.30 4.42
C GLN A 64 3.19 15.23 4.30
N LEU A 65 2.84 13.94 4.37
CA LEU A 65 3.77 12.85 4.13
C LEU A 65 4.37 12.90 2.72
N GLN A 66 3.58 13.27 1.71
CA GLN A 66 4.09 13.45 0.34
C GLN A 66 5.12 14.59 0.27
N SER A 67 4.92 15.67 1.00
CA SER A 67 5.88 16.78 1.05
C SER A 67 7.19 16.43 1.77
N SER A 68 7.21 15.33 2.52
CA SER A 68 8.40 14.85 3.24
C SER A 68 9.39 14.07 2.38
N GLY A 69 9.07 13.77 1.10
CA GLY A 69 10.00 13.10 0.17
C GLY A 69 9.33 12.16 -0.83
N PRO A 70 8.50 11.20 -0.41
CA PRO A 70 7.94 10.20 -1.33
C PRO A 70 7.05 10.80 -2.40
N LYS A 71 7.14 10.27 -3.62
CA LYS A 71 6.30 10.70 -4.76
C LYS A 71 4.86 10.22 -4.62
N ILE A 72 4.69 9.06 -3.99
CA ILE A 72 3.41 8.40 -3.79
C ILE A 72 3.27 8.01 -2.31
N ILE A 73 2.14 8.35 -1.73
CA ILE A 73 1.73 7.86 -0.41
C ILE A 73 0.52 6.97 -0.57
N ILE A 74 0.53 5.83 0.08
CA ILE A 74 -0.61 4.91 0.13
C ILE A 74 -1.02 4.74 1.58
N VAL A 75 -2.22 5.20 1.89
CA VAL A 75 -2.82 5.03 3.22
C VAL A 75 -3.81 3.88 3.17
N LYS A 76 -3.44 2.76 3.80
CA LYS A 76 -4.27 1.55 3.94
C LYS A 76 -5.30 1.78 5.05
N LYS A 77 -6.58 1.47 4.79
CA LYS A 77 -7.71 1.79 5.67
C LYS A 77 -8.52 0.54 6.06
N GLY A 78 -7.89 -0.62 6.04
CA GLY A 78 -8.56 -1.89 6.34
C GLY A 78 -9.80 -2.11 5.49
N GLU A 79 -10.94 -2.36 6.12
CA GLU A 79 -12.23 -2.60 5.48
C GLU A 79 -12.79 -1.42 4.67
N HIS A 80 -12.18 -0.24 4.80
CA HIS A 80 -12.53 0.95 4.02
C HIS A 80 -11.64 1.16 2.78
N GLY A 81 -10.75 0.20 2.47
CA GLY A 81 -9.89 0.21 1.29
C GLY A 81 -8.61 1.02 1.47
N ALA A 82 -8.26 1.86 0.51
CA ALA A 82 -7.04 2.66 0.57
C ALA A 82 -7.17 4.01 -0.13
N MET A 83 -6.34 4.96 0.27
CA MET A 83 -6.15 6.25 -0.41
C MET A 83 -4.74 6.33 -0.98
N VAL A 84 -4.64 6.77 -2.22
CA VAL A 84 -3.37 6.96 -2.95
C VAL A 84 -3.21 8.45 -3.22
N PHE A 85 -2.12 9.02 -2.74
CA PHE A 85 -1.75 10.42 -2.98
C PHE A 85 -0.58 10.44 -3.96
N GLY A 86 -0.80 10.98 -5.14
CA GLY A 86 0.23 11.28 -6.12
C GLY A 86 0.37 12.79 -6.29
N ARG A 87 1.42 13.23 -7.02
CA ARG A 87 1.77 14.64 -7.18
C ARG A 87 0.58 15.54 -7.49
N ASN A 88 -0.29 15.13 -8.42
CA ASN A 88 -1.42 15.94 -8.90
C ASN A 88 -2.74 15.17 -8.83
N PHE A 89 -2.87 14.17 -7.96
CA PHE A 89 -4.11 13.43 -7.80
C PHE A 89 -4.23 12.82 -6.42
N VAL A 90 -5.47 12.59 -6.04
CA VAL A 90 -5.86 11.66 -4.97
C VAL A 90 -6.77 10.62 -5.61
N PHE A 91 -6.59 9.37 -5.23
CA PHE A 91 -7.44 8.26 -5.66
C PHE A 91 -7.83 7.45 -4.44
N SER A 92 -9.09 7.12 -4.33
CA SER A 92 -9.58 6.21 -3.30
C SER A 92 -10.06 4.92 -3.97
N VAL A 93 -9.64 3.78 -3.45
CA VAL A 93 -10.18 2.47 -3.78
C VAL A 93 -10.93 1.96 -2.56
N VAL A 94 -12.19 1.56 -2.75
CA VAL A 94 -12.96 0.87 -1.69
C VAL A 94 -12.43 -0.53 -1.48
N ALA A 95 -12.61 -1.10 -0.28
CA ALA A 95 -12.23 -2.49 -0.04
C ALA A 95 -13.08 -3.43 -0.91
N ASN A 96 -12.49 -4.54 -1.34
CA ASN A 96 -13.26 -5.64 -1.89
C ASN A 96 -14.06 -6.28 -0.75
N PRO A 97 -15.40 -6.38 -0.85
CA PRO A 97 -16.19 -7.00 0.19
C PRO A 97 -15.77 -8.45 0.44
N CYS A 98 -15.58 -8.79 1.69
CA CYS A 98 -15.25 -10.14 2.15
C CYS A 98 -16.17 -10.51 3.29
N GLU A 99 -16.98 -11.57 3.13
CA GLU A 99 -17.91 -12.03 4.14
C GLU A 99 -17.21 -12.87 5.23
N ASN A 100 -16.20 -13.65 4.83
CA ASN A 100 -15.50 -14.56 5.73
C ASN A 100 -14.05 -14.09 5.94
N VAL A 101 -13.83 -13.23 6.92
CA VAL A 101 -12.50 -12.84 7.35
C VAL A 101 -12.00 -13.84 8.39
N VAL A 102 -10.94 -14.56 8.07
CA VAL A 102 -10.31 -15.56 8.95
C VAL A 102 -9.14 -14.95 9.71
N ASP A 103 -8.21 -14.31 9.00
CA ASP A 103 -7.04 -13.68 9.61
C ASP A 103 -6.62 -12.43 8.81
N PRO A 104 -6.76 -11.22 9.37
CA PRO A 104 -6.37 -9.99 8.70
C PRO A 104 -4.85 -9.74 8.71
N THR A 105 -4.07 -10.58 9.40
CA THR A 105 -2.61 -10.45 9.49
C THR A 105 -1.97 -10.58 8.11
N GLY A 106 -1.07 -9.67 7.77
CA GLY A 106 -0.39 -9.69 6.48
C GLY A 106 -1.20 -9.10 5.31
N ALA A 107 -2.46 -8.67 5.53
CA ALA A 107 -3.24 -8.00 4.48
C ALA A 107 -2.54 -6.77 3.91
N GLY A 108 -1.89 -5.98 4.78
CA GLY A 108 -1.08 -4.82 4.38
C GLY A 108 0.11 -5.19 3.51
N ASP A 109 0.81 -6.27 3.88
CA ASP A 109 1.96 -6.78 3.12
C ASP A 109 1.52 -7.36 1.77
N ALA A 110 0.41 -8.09 1.74
CA ALA A 110 -0.21 -8.62 0.53
C ALA A 110 -0.62 -7.48 -0.42
N PHE A 111 -1.20 -6.40 0.13
CA PHE A 111 -1.53 -5.20 -0.64
C PHE A 111 -0.26 -4.58 -1.25
N ALA A 112 0.76 -4.34 -0.44
CA ALA A 112 2.00 -3.72 -0.89
C ALA A 112 2.73 -4.60 -1.94
N GLY A 113 2.81 -5.91 -1.69
CA GLY A 113 3.41 -6.87 -2.60
C GLY A 113 2.72 -6.91 -3.96
N ALA A 114 1.39 -6.98 -3.99
CA ALA A 114 0.62 -7.00 -5.23
C ALA A 114 0.67 -5.65 -5.97
N PHE A 115 0.64 -4.53 -5.24
CA PHE A 115 0.80 -3.19 -5.80
C PHE A 115 2.14 -3.06 -6.54
N LEU A 116 3.22 -3.42 -5.87
CA LEU A 116 4.58 -3.35 -6.42
C LEU A 116 4.79 -4.36 -7.54
N GLY A 117 4.31 -5.60 -7.37
CA GLY A 117 4.38 -6.65 -8.38
C GLY A 117 3.69 -6.25 -9.69
N TYR A 118 2.49 -5.63 -9.59
CA TYR A 118 1.79 -5.11 -10.77
C TYR A 118 2.60 -4.02 -11.48
N LEU A 119 3.16 -3.06 -10.76
CA LEU A 119 3.98 -2.01 -11.37
C LEU A 119 5.27 -2.56 -12.00
N ALA A 120 5.93 -3.48 -11.30
CA ALA A 120 7.15 -4.12 -11.78
C ALA A 120 6.92 -4.92 -13.07
N SER A 121 5.80 -5.64 -13.17
CA SER A 121 5.47 -6.43 -14.37
C SER A 121 5.27 -5.58 -15.64
N LEU A 122 4.91 -4.30 -15.47
CA LEU A 122 4.69 -3.38 -16.58
C LEU A 122 5.87 -2.47 -16.88
N GLY A 123 6.78 -2.24 -15.92
CA GLY A 123 7.83 -1.22 -15.99
C GLY A 123 7.26 0.19 -16.21
N LYS A 124 6.04 0.48 -15.72
CA LYS A 124 5.34 1.76 -15.96
C LYS A 124 4.78 2.33 -14.68
N PHE A 125 5.18 3.56 -14.34
CA PHE A 125 4.85 4.25 -13.09
C PHE A 125 3.99 5.51 -13.32
N ASN A 126 3.06 5.46 -14.28
CA ASN A 126 2.15 6.58 -14.54
C ASN A 126 0.88 6.50 -13.66
N ARG A 127 0.14 7.62 -13.60
CA ARG A 127 -1.09 7.76 -12.78
C ARG A 127 -2.10 6.63 -13.01
N ARG A 128 -2.29 6.19 -14.25
CA ARG A 128 -3.26 5.13 -14.60
C ARG A 128 -2.84 3.81 -13.98
N GLU A 129 -1.57 3.44 -14.13
CA GLU A 129 -1.08 2.16 -13.65
C GLU A 129 -0.94 2.14 -12.12
N ILE A 130 -0.60 3.27 -11.48
CA ILE A 130 -0.64 3.40 -10.02
C ILE A 130 -2.06 3.16 -9.46
N LYS A 131 -3.11 3.68 -10.10
CA LYS A 131 -4.49 3.41 -9.69
C LYS A 131 -4.86 1.94 -9.84
N LYS A 132 -4.46 1.31 -10.94
CA LYS A 132 -4.69 -0.12 -11.16
C LYS A 132 -3.91 -0.97 -10.15
N ALA A 133 -2.66 -0.61 -9.86
CA ALA A 133 -1.86 -1.27 -8.83
C ALA A 133 -2.57 -1.24 -7.47
N ALA A 134 -3.18 -0.11 -7.10
CA ALA A 134 -3.96 -0.02 -5.87
C ALA A 134 -5.20 -0.93 -5.88
N VAL A 135 -5.86 -1.08 -7.03
CA VAL A 135 -6.97 -2.05 -7.17
C VAL A 135 -6.45 -3.47 -7.00
N TYR A 136 -5.37 -3.86 -7.68
CA TYR A 136 -4.79 -5.21 -7.53
C TYR A 136 -4.30 -5.47 -6.10
N GLY A 137 -3.65 -4.48 -5.46
CA GLY A 137 -3.29 -4.57 -4.05
C GLY A 137 -4.48 -4.88 -3.15
N ASN A 138 -5.59 -4.16 -3.35
CA ASN A 138 -6.84 -4.37 -2.61
C ASN A 138 -7.43 -5.77 -2.85
N LEU A 139 -7.45 -6.26 -4.08
CA LEU A 139 -7.98 -7.58 -4.40
C LEU A 139 -7.14 -8.71 -3.81
N VAL A 140 -5.81 -8.60 -3.89
CA VAL A 140 -4.90 -9.61 -3.31
C VAL A 140 -4.95 -9.58 -1.78
N ALA A 141 -5.05 -8.40 -1.17
CA ALA A 141 -5.27 -8.29 0.27
C ALA A 141 -6.56 -8.98 0.71
N SER A 142 -7.64 -8.89 -0.09
CA SER A 142 -8.90 -9.58 0.21
C SER A 142 -8.80 -11.10 0.08
N LEU A 143 -7.89 -11.64 -0.75
CA LEU A 143 -7.59 -13.07 -0.79
C LEU A 143 -6.78 -13.53 0.44
N ALA A 144 -5.87 -12.68 0.89
CA ALA A 144 -5.02 -13.01 2.04
C ALA A 144 -5.83 -13.21 3.33
N ILE A 145 -6.86 -12.39 3.55
CA ILE A 145 -7.64 -12.42 4.80
C ILE A 145 -8.66 -13.57 4.88
N GLU A 146 -8.89 -14.31 3.80
CA GLU A 146 -9.84 -15.43 3.73
C GLU A 146 -9.28 -16.74 4.29
N ASP A 147 -8.01 -16.75 4.73
CA ASP A 147 -7.36 -17.92 5.34
C ASP A 147 -6.21 -17.49 6.26
N PHE A 148 -5.64 -18.44 7.00
CA PHE A 148 -4.50 -18.19 7.88
C PHE A 148 -3.19 -18.01 7.10
N GLY A 149 -2.44 -16.98 7.46
CA GLY A 149 -1.11 -16.72 6.94
C GLY A 149 -1.09 -16.57 5.42
N LEU A 150 -0.31 -17.38 4.72
CA LEU A 150 -0.20 -17.34 3.26
C LEU A 150 -1.14 -18.32 2.54
N ALA A 151 -1.93 -19.12 3.24
CA ALA A 151 -2.71 -20.20 2.64
C ALA A 151 -3.72 -19.69 1.59
N GLY A 152 -4.39 -18.57 1.85
CA GLY A 152 -5.31 -17.94 0.90
C GLY A 152 -4.61 -17.51 -0.40
N LEU A 153 -3.43 -16.91 -0.28
CA LEU A 153 -2.65 -16.48 -1.44
C LEU A 153 -2.08 -17.65 -2.23
N LEU A 154 -1.59 -18.70 -1.56
CA LEU A 154 -1.01 -19.88 -2.22
C LEU A 154 -2.05 -20.73 -2.97
N ARG A 155 -3.31 -20.69 -2.53
CA ARG A 155 -4.42 -21.37 -3.23
C ARG A 155 -4.96 -20.58 -4.40
N ALA A 156 -4.87 -19.26 -4.36
CA ALA A 156 -5.42 -18.39 -5.39
C ALA A 156 -4.68 -18.57 -6.71
N SER A 157 -5.44 -18.81 -7.76
CA SER A 157 -4.94 -18.83 -9.14
C SER A 157 -5.04 -17.45 -9.80
N GLU A 158 -4.38 -17.29 -10.94
CA GLU A 158 -4.55 -16.11 -11.77
C GLU A 158 -6.02 -15.93 -12.22
N LEU A 159 -6.73 -17.03 -12.47
CA LEU A 159 -8.14 -16.99 -12.85
C LEU A 159 -9.03 -16.45 -11.72
N ASP A 160 -8.74 -16.81 -10.48
CA ASP A 160 -9.45 -16.29 -9.30
C ASP A 160 -9.28 -14.77 -9.20
N LEU A 161 -8.07 -14.29 -9.40
CA LEU A 161 -7.79 -12.85 -9.38
C LEU A 161 -8.48 -12.11 -10.54
N ILE A 162 -8.49 -12.67 -11.74
CA ILE A 162 -9.20 -12.11 -12.89
C ILE A 162 -10.71 -12.06 -12.63
N GLN A 163 -11.28 -13.13 -12.07
CA GLN A 163 -12.70 -13.16 -11.74
C GLN A 163 -13.04 -12.13 -10.66
N ARG A 164 -12.26 -12.07 -9.58
CA ARG A 164 -12.41 -11.09 -8.50
C ARG A 164 -12.32 -9.65 -9.02
N TYR A 165 -11.40 -9.38 -9.94
CA TYR A 165 -11.31 -8.07 -10.59
C TYR A 165 -12.57 -7.72 -11.39
N LYS A 166 -13.15 -8.68 -12.14
CA LYS A 166 -14.40 -8.47 -12.88
C LYS A 166 -15.58 -8.17 -11.94
N ASP A 167 -15.67 -8.89 -10.83
CA ASP A 167 -16.76 -8.72 -9.87
C ASP A 167 -16.60 -7.41 -9.09
N PHE A 168 -15.38 -7.07 -8.68
CA PHE A 168 -15.08 -5.78 -8.07
C PHE A 168 -15.47 -4.61 -8.98
N LYS A 169 -15.23 -4.72 -10.29
CA LYS A 169 -15.67 -3.67 -11.25
C LYS A 169 -17.18 -3.46 -11.23
N LYS A 170 -17.98 -4.51 -11.09
CA LYS A 170 -19.45 -4.40 -11.00
C LYS A 170 -19.86 -3.67 -9.71
N ILE A 171 -19.14 -3.92 -8.60
CA ILE A 171 -19.41 -3.31 -7.30
C ILE A 171 -19.14 -1.79 -7.32
N VAL A 172 -18.10 -1.36 -8.03
CA VAL A 172 -17.67 0.06 -8.03
C VAL A 172 -18.16 0.86 -9.23
N SER A 173 -18.86 0.24 -10.18
CA SER A 173 -19.48 0.92 -11.33
C SER A 173 -20.90 1.36 -11.01
N PHE A 174 -21.31 2.50 -11.49
CA PHE A 174 -22.65 3.09 -11.37
C PHE A 174 -23.08 3.68 -12.73
#